data_e9a6fde560b5caa2c95eb8a4c70409d8
#
_entry.id   e9a6fde560b5caa2c95eb8a4c70409d8
#
_cell.length_a   1.000
_cell.length_b   1.000
_cell.length_c   1.000
_cell.angle_alpha   90.00
_cell.angle_beta   90.00
_cell.angle_gamma   90.00
#
_symmetry.space_group_name_H-M   'P 1'
#
loop_
_entity.id
_entity.type
_entity.pdbx_description
1 polymer ?
#
loop_
_entity_poly.entity_id
_entity_poly.type
_entity_poly.pdbx_seq_one_letter_code
_entity_poly.pdbx_strand_id
1 'polypeptide(L)'
;IVPKSLEELSAYRGKADALACIERYRDKSIKVTRGSEKFNSLMRVMEDTRVEILGSLQYPGIASNIAAKFNDKCKQFESFEEQEDHLEIALETWLRKLCLPDNASSNSSLFLKFWGKLFDSQEEVLKQKLRETLEDQSKFQEVAEDFIKCLNIEEEENEPEDNELEDETEQEEASASETGEDDESQESESSPEHD
;
A
#
# COMPACT_ATOMS: atom_id res chain seq x y z
N ILE A 1 18.24 -1.89 -19.03
CA ILE A 1 19.25 -1.49 -18.02
C ILE A 1 20.12 -2.71 -17.77
N VAL A 2 21.42 -2.61 -17.96
CA VAL A 2 22.38 -3.70 -17.73
C VAL A 2 22.92 -3.51 -16.29
N PRO A 3 22.82 -4.53 -15.41
CA PRO A 3 23.37 -4.45 -14.06
C PRO A 3 24.89 -4.20 -14.09
N LYS A 4 25.36 -3.29 -13.25
CA LYS A 4 26.79 -2.90 -13.21
C LYS A 4 27.58 -3.65 -12.13
N SER A 5 26.89 -4.34 -11.21
CA SER A 5 27.50 -5.11 -10.13
C SER A 5 26.77 -6.44 -9.90
N LEU A 6 27.40 -7.37 -9.15
CA LEU A 6 26.75 -8.62 -8.75
C LEU A 6 25.58 -8.38 -7.80
N GLU A 7 25.65 -7.34 -6.96
CA GLU A 7 24.57 -6.95 -6.05
C GLU A 7 23.35 -6.44 -6.85
N GLU A 8 23.56 -5.54 -7.81
CA GLU A 8 22.48 -5.08 -8.71
C GLU A 8 21.88 -6.24 -9.51
N LEU A 9 22.70 -7.18 -9.98
CA LEU A 9 22.22 -8.37 -10.69
C LEU A 9 21.34 -9.23 -9.77
N SER A 10 21.73 -9.43 -8.52
CA SER A 10 20.95 -10.18 -7.54
C SER A 10 19.65 -9.50 -7.21
N ALA A 11 19.66 -8.17 -7.03
CA ALA A 11 18.44 -7.38 -6.83
C ALA A 11 17.49 -7.46 -8.05
N TYR A 12 18.05 -7.44 -9.26
CA TYR A 12 17.26 -7.59 -10.48
C TYR A 12 16.63 -8.99 -10.61
N ARG A 13 17.39 -10.03 -10.28
CA ARG A 13 16.86 -11.42 -10.18
C ARG A 13 15.78 -11.52 -9.11
N GLY A 14 15.97 -10.84 -7.97
CA GLY A 14 14.99 -10.80 -6.90
C GLY A 14 13.64 -10.24 -7.32
N LYS A 15 13.59 -9.28 -8.26
CA LYS A 15 12.33 -8.80 -8.84
C LYS A 15 11.61 -9.90 -9.64
N ALA A 16 12.36 -10.67 -10.43
CA ALA A 16 11.79 -11.80 -11.19
C ALA A 16 11.35 -12.94 -10.27
N ASP A 17 12.15 -13.25 -9.25
CA ASP A 17 11.83 -14.28 -8.26
C ASP A 17 10.60 -13.90 -7.44
N ALA A 18 10.44 -12.62 -7.07
CA ALA A 18 9.23 -12.13 -6.39
C ALA A 18 7.96 -12.33 -7.25
N LEU A 19 8.03 -12.02 -8.55
CA LEU A 19 6.93 -12.28 -9.47
C LEU A 19 6.62 -13.78 -9.58
N ALA A 20 7.64 -14.63 -9.64
CA ALA A 20 7.47 -16.08 -9.65
C ALA A 20 6.82 -16.60 -8.36
N CYS A 21 7.16 -16.02 -7.20
CA CYS A 21 6.51 -16.32 -5.92
C CYS A 21 5.03 -15.92 -5.92
N ILE A 22 4.70 -14.74 -6.47
CA ILE A 22 3.31 -14.30 -6.62
C ILE A 22 2.52 -15.29 -7.46
N GLU A 23 3.04 -15.68 -8.63
CA GLU A 23 2.35 -16.62 -9.52
C GLU A 23 2.19 -18.02 -8.90
N ARG A 24 3.11 -18.43 -8.04
CA ARG A 24 3.11 -19.76 -7.42
C ARG A 24 2.25 -19.86 -6.17
N TYR A 25 2.27 -18.82 -5.30
CA TYR A 25 1.73 -18.91 -3.94
C TYR A 25 0.52 -18.03 -3.69
N ARG A 26 0.13 -17.17 -4.65
CA ARG A 26 -1.06 -16.32 -4.50
C ARG A 26 -2.24 -16.91 -5.25
N ASP A 27 -3.32 -17.19 -4.53
CA ASP A 27 -4.61 -17.44 -5.14
C ASP A 27 -5.26 -16.10 -5.53
N LYS A 28 -5.39 -15.87 -6.83
CA LYS A 28 -5.94 -14.62 -7.41
C LYS A 28 -7.46 -14.50 -7.18
N SER A 29 -8.14 -15.57 -6.77
CA SER A 29 -9.57 -15.54 -6.44
C SER A 29 -9.84 -14.89 -5.08
N ILE A 30 -8.84 -14.88 -4.19
CA ILE A 30 -8.92 -14.29 -2.86
C ILE A 30 -8.59 -12.80 -2.96
N LYS A 31 -9.61 -11.95 -2.84
CA LYS A 31 -9.46 -10.49 -2.93
C LYS A 31 -9.25 -9.87 -1.56
N VAL A 32 -8.26 -8.99 -1.47
CA VAL A 32 -7.97 -8.15 -0.30
C VAL A 32 -8.50 -6.73 -0.59
N THR A 33 -9.77 -6.49 -0.34
CA THR A 33 -10.34 -5.14 -0.51
C THR A 33 -11.54 -4.97 0.41
N ARG A 34 -11.30 -4.51 1.65
CA ARG A 34 -12.39 -4.33 2.63
C ARG A 34 -12.21 -3.14 3.60
N GLY A 35 -11.32 -2.18 3.31
CA GLY A 35 -11.04 -1.06 4.22
C GLY A 35 -10.62 0.21 3.50
N SER A 36 -10.05 1.13 4.24
CA SER A 36 -9.45 2.36 3.72
C SER A 36 -8.31 2.05 2.73
N GLU A 37 -7.86 3.05 1.98
CA GLU A 37 -6.73 2.90 1.07
C GLU A 37 -5.47 2.46 1.82
N LYS A 38 -5.23 3.04 3.00
CA LYS A 38 -4.12 2.69 3.90
C LYS A 38 -4.19 1.24 4.35
N PHE A 39 -5.35 0.80 4.84
CA PHE A 39 -5.57 -0.59 5.23
C PHE A 39 -5.30 -1.56 4.07
N ASN A 40 -5.84 -1.27 2.89
CA ASN A 40 -5.64 -2.11 1.71
C ASN A 40 -4.18 -2.14 1.25
N SER A 41 -3.43 -1.04 1.42
CA SER A 41 -2.00 -0.99 1.13
C SER A 41 -1.21 -1.89 2.08
N LEU A 42 -1.47 -1.81 3.39
CA LEU A 42 -0.83 -2.67 4.39
C LEU A 42 -1.13 -4.15 4.17
N MET A 43 -2.38 -4.49 3.85
CA MET A 43 -2.77 -5.86 3.51
C MET A 43 -2.01 -6.38 2.28
N ARG A 44 -1.83 -5.55 1.24
CA ARG A 44 -1.00 -5.91 0.07
C ARG A 44 0.44 -6.17 0.47
N VAL A 45 1.03 -5.31 1.30
CA VAL A 45 2.40 -5.49 1.80
C VAL A 45 2.54 -6.81 2.56
N MET A 46 1.58 -7.14 3.43
CA MET A 46 1.57 -8.41 4.16
C MET A 46 1.53 -9.61 3.21
N GLU A 47 0.65 -9.58 2.21
CA GLU A 47 0.49 -10.68 1.25
C GLU A 47 1.70 -10.81 0.32
N ASP A 48 2.25 -9.71 -0.21
CA ASP A 48 3.45 -9.72 -1.04
C ASP A 48 4.64 -10.27 -0.26
N THR A 49 4.77 -9.87 1.00
CA THR A 49 5.81 -10.37 1.89
C THR A 49 5.63 -11.85 2.20
N ARG A 50 4.39 -12.31 2.44
CA ARG A 50 4.06 -13.72 2.67
C ARG A 50 4.57 -14.63 1.54
N VAL A 51 4.23 -14.30 0.30
CA VAL A 51 4.63 -15.13 -0.85
C VAL A 51 6.14 -15.13 -1.07
N GLU A 52 6.82 -14.02 -0.80
CA GLU A 52 8.28 -13.92 -0.88
C GLU A 52 8.96 -14.71 0.26
N ILE A 53 8.37 -14.74 1.46
CA ILE A 53 8.82 -15.57 2.57
C ILE A 53 8.71 -17.06 2.20
N LEU A 54 7.57 -17.50 1.66
CA LEU A 54 7.38 -18.88 1.23
C LEU A 54 8.42 -19.30 0.18
N GLY A 55 8.65 -18.44 -0.83
CA GLY A 55 9.71 -18.70 -1.82
C GLY A 55 11.10 -18.77 -1.21
N SER A 56 11.39 -17.92 -0.24
CA SER A 56 12.67 -17.85 0.45
C SER A 56 12.92 -19.10 1.33
N LEU A 57 11.89 -19.58 2.01
CA LEU A 57 11.96 -20.80 2.84
C LEU A 57 12.19 -22.04 1.98
N GLN A 58 11.58 -22.10 0.81
CA GLN A 58 11.65 -23.27 -0.06
C GLN A 58 12.92 -23.30 -0.91
N TYR A 59 13.45 -22.12 -1.32
CA TYR A 59 14.56 -22.03 -2.28
C TYR A 59 15.65 -21.06 -1.81
N PRO A 60 16.80 -21.55 -1.31
CA PRO A 60 17.88 -20.69 -0.81
C PRO A 60 18.41 -19.67 -1.85
N GLY A 61 18.41 -20.01 -3.14
CA GLY A 61 18.79 -19.08 -4.21
C GLY A 61 17.83 -17.92 -4.35
N ILE A 62 16.52 -18.16 -4.23
CA ILE A 62 15.47 -17.14 -4.20
C ILE A 62 15.64 -16.27 -2.96
N ALA A 63 15.89 -16.84 -1.80
CA ALA A 63 16.09 -16.10 -0.56
C ALA A 63 17.16 -15.01 -0.70
N SER A 64 18.33 -15.35 -1.28
CA SER A 64 19.41 -14.40 -1.50
C SER A 64 19.04 -13.26 -2.47
N ASN A 65 18.35 -13.59 -3.55
CA ASN A 65 17.94 -12.61 -4.56
C ASN A 65 16.83 -11.69 -4.01
N ILE A 66 15.85 -12.22 -3.30
CA ILE A 66 14.80 -11.44 -2.65
C ILE A 66 15.37 -10.53 -1.56
N ALA A 67 16.33 -11.01 -0.77
CA ALA A 67 17.04 -10.20 0.20
C ALA A 67 17.78 -9.04 -0.47
N ALA A 68 18.46 -9.29 -1.61
CA ALA A 68 19.13 -8.23 -2.38
C ALA A 68 18.13 -7.20 -2.94
N LYS A 69 16.98 -7.66 -3.49
CA LYS A 69 15.88 -6.77 -3.93
C LYS A 69 15.37 -5.89 -2.79
N PHE A 70 15.14 -6.47 -1.63
CA PHE A 70 14.64 -5.74 -0.47
C PHE A 70 15.66 -4.73 0.06
N ASN A 71 16.95 -5.09 0.09
CA ASN A 71 18.03 -4.16 0.45
C ASN A 71 18.12 -2.99 -0.52
N ASP A 72 17.97 -3.24 -1.84
CA ASP A 72 17.95 -2.20 -2.85
C ASP A 72 16.76 -1.23 -2.66
N LYS A 73 15.57 -1.77 -2.32
CA LYS A 73 14.41 -0.97 -1.93
C LYS A 73 14.71 -0.11 -0.70
N CYS A 74 15.26 -0.68 0.37
CA CYS A 74 15.58 0.06 1.59
C CYS A 74 16.57 1.22 1.36
N LYS A 75 17.59 1.02 0.50
CA LYS A 75 18.56 2.06 0.16
C LYS A 75 17.93 3.31 -0.46
N GLN A 76 16.81 3.17 -1.18
CA GLN A 76 16.11 4.29 -1.81
C GLN A 76 15.45 5.22 -0.79
N PHE A 77 15.22 4.73 0.44
CA PHE A 77 14.55 5.46 1.52
C PHE A 77 15.51 5.89 2.65
N GLU A 78 16.80 5.53 2.59
CA GLU A 78 17.79 5.90 3.62
C GLU A 78 18.04 7.42 3.71
N SER A 79 17.69 8.18 2.67
CA SER A 79 17.89 9.63 2.58
C SER A 79 16.69 10.47 3.03
N PHE A 80 15.57 9.88 3.39
CA PHE A 80 14.37 10.60 3.82
C PHE A 80 14.38 10.79 5.34
N GLU A 81 14.34 12.06 5.78
CA GLU A 81 14.37 12.44 7.21
C GLU A 81 13.06 12.06 7.95
N GLU A 82 11.95 11.88 7.22
CA GLU A 82 10.63 11.58 7.78
C GLU A 82 10.38 10.07 7.78
N GLN A 83 10.80 9.40 8.84
CA GLN A 83 10.62 7.93 8.99
C GLN A 83 9.18 7.53 9.33
N GLU A 84 8.32 8.49 9.65
CA GLU A 84 6.90 8.26 9.96
C GLU A 84 6.11 7.76 8.74
N ASP A 85 6.47 8.24 7.54
CA ASP A 85 5.79 7.88 6.29
C ASP A 85 6.13 6.47 5.77
N HIS A 86 7.04 5.75 6.45
CA HIS A 86 7.54 4.45 5.95
C HIS A 86 6.96 3.24 6.68
N LEU A 87 5.72 3.33 7.13
CA LEU A 87 5.02 2.24 7.80
C LEU A 87 5.01 0.94 6.98
N GLU A 88 4.80 1.01 5.68
CA GLU A 88 4.75 -0.15 4.80
C GLU A 88 6.09 -0.90 4.75
N ILE A 89 7.20 -0.17 4.64
CA ILE A 89 8.55 -0.78 4.66
C ILE A 89 8.88 -1.31 6.05
N ALA A 90 8.45 -0.62 7.10
CA ALA A 90 8.62 -1.08 8.47
C ALA A 90 7.85 -2.39 8.71
N LEU A 91 6.60 -2.47 8.23
CA LEU A 91 5.77 -3.67 8.33
C LEU A 91 6.38 -4.85 7.55
N GLU A 92 6.82 -4.61 6.30
CA GLU A 92 7.54 -5.61 5.51
C GLU A 92 8.80 -6.10 6.23
N THR A 93 9.60 -5.16 6.77
CA THR A 93 10.83 -5.47 7.52
C THR A 93 10.52 -6.33 8.75
N TRP A 94 9.50 -5.94 9.50
CA TRP A 94 9.10 -6.64 10.71
C TRP A 94 8.62 -8.05 10.42
N LEU A 95 7.75 -8.24 9.41
CA LEU A 95 7.23 -9.56 9.05
C LEU A 95 8.34 -10.48 8.54
N ARG A 96 9.29 -9.95 7.75
CA ARG A 96 10.48 -10.70 7.32
C ARG A 96 11.31 -11.16 8.52
N LYS A 97 11.58 -10.25 9.46
CA LYS A 97 12.33 -10.57 10.69
C LYS A 97 11.60 -11.61 11.53
N LEU A 98 10.26 -11.53 11.60
CA LEU A 98 9.42 -12.47 12.33
C LEU A 98 9.53 -13.90 11.78
N CYS A 99 9.57 -14.05 10.44
CA CYS A 99 9.49 -15.33 9.74
C CYS A 99 10.84 -15.83 9.22
N LEU A 100 11.81 -14.93 8.98
CA LEU A 100 13.15 -15.24 8.43
C LEU A 100 14.24 -14.54 9.28
N PRO A 101 14.44 -14.94 10.55
CA PRO A 101 15.34 -14.23 11.46
C PRO A 101 16.79 -14.18 10.96
N ASP A 102 17.24 -15.21 10.24
CA ASP A 102 18.62 -15.32 9.73
C ASP A 102 18.89 -14.45 8.49
N ASN A 103 17.85 -13.92 7.85
CA ASN A 103 17.94 -13.09 6.65
C ASN A 103 17.68 -11.60 6.92
N ALA A 104 17.72 -11.15 8.18
CA ALA A 104 17.51 -9.76 8.54
C ALA A 104 18.68 -8.90 8.05
N SER A 105 18.41 -7.99 7.12
CA SER A 105 19.38 -7.01 6.63
C SER A 105 19.68 -5.95 7.68
N SER A 106 20.95 -5.53 7.78
CA SER A 106 21.36 -4.45 8.69
C SER A 106 20.70 -3.10 8.37
N ASN A 107 20.43 -2.82 7.09
CA ASN A 107 19.85 -1.55 6.66
C ASN A 107 18.36 -1.43 6.99
N SER A 108 17.65 -2.57 7.02
CA SER A 108 16.22 -2.57 7.33
C SER A 108 15.91 -2.28 8.81
N SER A 109 16.89 -2.39 9.71
CA SER A 109 16.70 -2.12 11.14
C SER A 109 16.35 -0.65 11.45
N LEU A 110 16.67 0.28 10.54
CA LEU A 110 16.36 1.71 10.71
C LEU A 110 14.85 1.96 10.75
N PHE A 111 14.08 1.29 9.88
CA PHE A 111 12.62 1.44 9.82
C PHE A 111 11.92 0.89 11.06
N LEU A 112 12.53 -0.08 11.75
CA LEU A 112 11.99 -0.62 13.00
C LEU A 112 12.24 0.26 14.22
N LYS A 113 13.09 1.29 14.14
CA LYS A 113 13.32 2.17 15.30
C LYS A 113 12.07 2.92 15.70
N PHE A 114 11.28 3.34 14.72
CA PHE A 114 10.03 4.07 14.97
C PHE A 114 8.87 3.10 15.22
N TRP A 115 8.58 2.23 14.26
CA TRP A 115 7.40 1.36 14.25
C TRP A 115 7.57 0.04 15.00
N GLY A 116 8.82 -0.40 15.23
CA GLY A 116 9.09 -1.72 15.78
C GLY A 116 8.44 -1.98 17.14
N LYS A 117 8.41 -0.97 18.02
CA LYS A 117 7.77 -1.08 19.33
C LYS A 117 6.26 -1.32 19.21
N LEU A 118 5.60 -0.66 18.26
CA LEU A 118 4.18 -0.84 18.01
C LEU A 118 3.89 -2.28 17.54
N PHE A 119 4.67 -2.79 16.60
CA PHE A 119 4.52 -4.17 16.12
C PHE A 119 4.86 -5.21 17.20
N ASP A 120 5.92 -4.96 17.97
CA ASP A 120 6.36 -5.86 19.03
C ASP A 120 5.41 -5.87 20.24
N SER A 121 4.64 -4.79 20.45
CA SER A 121 3.62 -4.71 21.52
C SER A 121 2.39 -5.56 21.24
N GLN A 122 2.20 -6.01 20.00
CA GLN A 122 1.07 -6.87 19.65
C GLN A 122 1.18 -8.24 20.32
N GLU A 123 0.02 -8.87 20.53
CA GLU A 123 -0.05 -10.15 21.22
C GLU A 123 0.82 -11.23 20.55
N GLU A 124 1.59 -11.96 21.35
CA GLU A 124 2.46 -13.02 20.84
C GLU A 124 1.67 -14.13 20.11
N VAL A 125 0.39 -14.30 20.48
CA VAL A 125 -0.53 -15.23 19.80
C VAL A 125 -0.75 -14.83 18.34
N LEU A 126 -0.92 -13.52 18.04
CA LEU A 126 -1.08 -13.04 16.66
C LEU A 126 0.20 -13.25 15.84
N LYS A 127 1.36 -12.96 16.43
CA LYS A 127 2.66 -13.19 15.79
C LYS A 127 2.88 -14.67 15.48
N GLN A 128 2.53 -15.55 16.39
CA GLN A 128 2.63 -16.99 16.17
C GLN A 128 1.67 -17.46 15.07
N LYS A 129 0.42 -16.99 15.08
CA LYS A 129 -0.56 -17.30 14.04
C LYS A 129 -0.09 -16.85 12.65
N LEU A 130 0.52 -15.66 12.52
CA LEU A 130 1.09 -15.20 11.25
C LEU A 130 2.15 -16.16 10.71
N ARG A 131 3.02 -16.72 11.58
CA ARG A 131 4.01 -17.73 11.17
C ARG A 131 3.38 -19.05 10.75
N GLU A 132 2.36 -19.50 11.48
CA GLU A 132 1.70 -20.80 11.27
C GLU A 132 0.78 -20.81 10.04
N THR A 133 0.28 -19.65 9.63
CA THR A 133 -0.67 -19.53 8.52
C THR A 133 -0.03 -19.16 7.18
N LEU A 134 1.31 -19.07 7.10
CA LEU A 134 2.03 -18.66 5.87
C LEU A 134 1.60 -19.47 4.63
N GLU A 135 1.35 -20.78 4.76
CA GLU A 135 0.98 -21.65 3.64
C GLU A 135 -0.52 -21.55 3.27
N ASP A 136 -1.35 -21.04 4.16
CA ASP A 136 -2.80 -20.90 3.97
C ASP A 136 -3.16 -19.41 3.79
N GLN A 137 -3.30 -18.98 2.54
CA GLN A 137 -3.55 -17.57 2.22
C GLN A 137 -4.78 -17.00 2.90
N SER A 138 -5.89 -17.74 2.95
CA SER A 138 -7.13 -17.24 3.56
C SER A 138 -6.97 -17.00 5.06
N LYS A 139 -6.38 -17.96 5.75
CA LYS A 139 -6.13 -17.82 7.20
C LYS A 139 -5.09 -16.75 7.50
N PHE A 140 -4.04 -16.67 6.67
CA PHE A 140 -3.04 -15.60 6.81
C PHE A 140 -3.68 -14.23 6.68
N GLN A 141 -4.58 -14.03 5.70
CA GLN A 141 -5.28 -12.76 5.50
C GLN A 141 -6.18 -12.41 6.67
N GLU A 142 -6.92 -13.37 7.24
CA GLU A 142 -7.73 -13.15 8.44
C GLU A 142 -6.85 -12.67 9.62
N VAL A 143 -5.72 -13.34 9.86
CA VAL A 143 -4.79 -12.96 10.95
C VAL A 143 -4.11 -11.62 10.67
N ALA A 144 -3.74 -11.34 9.41
CA ALA A 144 -3.15 -10.08 8.99
C ALA A 144 -4.13 -8.91 9.15
N GLU A 145 -5.41 -9.12 8.83
CA GLU A 145 -6.49 -8.16 9.04
C GLU A 145 -6.63 -7.83 10.54
N ASP A 146 -6.70 -8.85 11.39
CA ASP A 146 -6.76 -8.66 12.84
C ASP A 146 -5.53 -7.91 13.36
N PHE A 147 -4.35 -8.26 12.86
CA PHE A 147 -3.10 -7.59 13.24
C PHE A 147 -3.10 -6.11 12.86
N ILE A 148 -3.48 -5.77 11.62
CA ILE A 148 -3.52 -4.37 11.14
C ILE A 148 -4.56 -3.55 11.93
N LYS A 149 -5.74 -4.12 12.21
CA LYS A 149 -6.76 -3.46 13.05
C LYS A 149 -6.25 -3.15 14.46
N CYS A 150 -5.48 -4.07 15.06
CA CYS A 150 -4.88 -3.83 16.39
C CYS A 150 -3.81 -2.72 16.38
N LEU A 151 -3.31 -2.30 15.22
CA LEU A 151 -2.37 -1.18 15.14
C LEU A 151 -3.07 0.19 15.28
N ASN A 152 -4.39 0.26 15.20
CA ASN A 152 -5.22 1.48 15.31
C ASN A 152 -4.78 2.63 14.39
N ILE A 153 -4.29 2.30 13.18
CA ILE A 153 -3.72 3.29 12.24
C ILE A 153 -4.82 4.05 11.49
N GLU A 154 -6.07 3.55 11.49
CA GLU A 154 -7.19 4.14 10.77
C GLU A 154 -7.87 5.30 11.52
N GLU A 155 -7.62 5.48 12.81
CA GLU A 155 -8.32 6.48 13.64
C GLU A 155 -7.82 7.91 13.40
N GLU A 156 -6.66 8.12 12.76
CA GLU A 156 -6.10 9.46 12.52
C GLU A 156 -6.65 10.16 11.26
N GLU A 157 -7.36 9.46 10.35
CA GLU A 157 -7.87 10.04 9.10
C GLU A 157 -9.34 10.48 9.14
N ASN A 158 -10.06 10.26 10.26
CA ASN A 158 -11.47 10.63 10.42
C ASN A 158 -11.71 11.64 11.56
N GLU A 159 -11.00 12.76 11.57
CA GLU A 159 -11.60 13.96 12.17
C GLU A 159 -12.66 14.47 11.17
N PRO A 160 -13.95 14.48 11.52
CA PRO A 160 -14.92 15.15 10.68
C PRO A 160 -14.55 16.64 10.64
N GLU A 161 -14.24 17.17 9.46
CA GLU A 161 -14.31 18.60 9.24
C GLU A 161 -15.73 19.03 9.62
N ASP A 162 -15.84 19.64 10.78
CA ASP A 162 -17.05 20.29 11.27
C ASP A 162 -17.31 21.49 10.35
N ASN A 163 -17.96 21.24 9.22
CA ASN A 163 -18.50 22.26 8.36
C ASN A 163 -19.70 22.84 9.11
N GLU A 164 -19.42 23.82 9.97
CA GLU A 164 -20.43 24.78 10.40
C GLU A 164 -20.99 25.47 9.16
N LEU A 165 -22.11 24.93 8.67
CA LEU A 165 -23.01 25.64 7.79
C LEU A 165 -23.64 26.79 8.61
N GLU A 166 -23.07 27.97 8.53
CA GLU A 166 -23.75 29.18 8.93
C GLU A 166 -24.98 29.37 8.01
N ASP A 167 -26.11 29.09 8.61
CA ASP A 167 -27.45 29.37 8.09
C ASP A 167 -27.68 30.89 8.15
N GLU A 168 -27.34 31.61 7.11
CA GLU A 168 -27.82 33.00 6.92
C GLU A 168 -29.14 33.01 6.15
N THR A 169 -30.21 32.97 6.92
CA THR A 169 -31.54 33.42 6.49
C THR A 169 -31.56 34.95 6.33
N GLU A 170 -31.64 35.46 5.13
CA GLU A 170 -32.20 36.82 4.91
C GLU A 170 -33.34 36.78 3.92
N GLN A 171 -34.39 37.42 4.39
CA GLN A 171 -35.73 37.57 3.83
C GLN A 171 -35.78 38.57 2.65
N GLU A 172 -36.68 38.22 1.72
CA GLU A 172 -37.61 39.08 1.01
C GLU A 172 -37.20 40.52 0.59
N GLU A 173 -37.34 40.82 -0.68
CA GLU A 173 -38.49 41.64 -1.11
C GLU A 173 -38.67 41.68 -2.64
N ALA A 174 -39.93 41.64 -3.00
CA ALA A 174 -40.44 41.64 -4.36
C ALA A 174 -40.33 43.01 -5.04
N SER A 175 -40.12 43.02 -6.35
CA SER A 175 -40.86 43.97 -7.19
C SER A 175 -40.79 43.61 -8.68
N ALA A 176 -41.95 43.69 -9.28
CA ALA A 176 -42.30 43.40 -10.65
C ALA A 176 -41.94 44.57 -11.61
N SER A 177 -41.75 44.22 -12.88
CA SER A 177 -42.31 44.87 -14.13
C SER A 177 -41.44 44.44 -15.32
N GLU A 178 -41.99 43.72 -16.23
CA GLU A 178 -42.75 44.08 -17.46
C GLU A 178 -41.86 44.52 -18.62
N THR A 179 -42.17 43.84 -19.76
CA THR A 179 -42.10 44.28 -21.18
C THR A 179 -40.69 44.25 -21.80
N GLY A 180 -40.51 43.70 -22.94
CA GLY A 180 -41.22 43.45 -24.16
C GLY A 180 -40.26 42.96 -25.21
N GLU A 181 -40.73 42.08 -26.03
CA GLU A 181 -40.71 42.01 -27.46
C GLU A 181 -39.40 42.14 -28.26
N ASP A 182 -39.27 41.13 -29.05
CA ASP A 182 -39.03 41.02 -30.52
C ASP A 182 -37.59 41.11 -31.01
N ASP A 183 -37.16 40.26 -31.84
CA ASP A 183 -37.40 39.97 -33.24
C ASP A 183 -36.23 39.16 -33.85
N GLU A 184 -36.60 38.14 -34.54
CA GLU A 184 -36.15 37.55 -35.78
C GLU A 184 -34.66 37.51 -36.24
N SER A 185 -34.39 36.30 -36.67
CA SER A 185 -33.98 35.89 -38.02
C SER A 185 -32.50 35.63 -38.35
N GLN A 186 -32.40 34.46 -38.89
CA GLN A 186 -31.77 33.98 -40.15
C GLN A 186 -30.29 33.63 -40.13
N GLU A 187 -30.09 32.31 -40.27
CA GLU A 187 -29.65 31.56 -41.45
C GLU A 187 -28.32 31.98 -42.08
N SER A 188 -27.42 31.08 -42.17
CA SER A 188 -26.99 30.32 -43.36
C SER A 188 -25.62 29.68 -43.14
N GLU A 189 -25.55 28.39 -43.24
CA GLU A 189 -24.96 27.56 -44.29
C GLU A 189 -23.57 28.01 -44.81
N SER A 190 -22.56 27.12 -44.64
CA SER A 190 -22.03 26.34 -45.77
C SER A 190 -20.63 25.79 -45.39
N SER A 191 -20.52 24.48 -45.45
CA SER A 191 -19.27 23.80 -45.89
C SER A 191 -19.09 24.07 -47.41
N PRO A 192 -17.97 23.78 -48.10
CA PRO A 192 -17.19 22.53 -48.00
C PRO A 192 -15.67 22.61 -48.35
N GLU A 193 -14.99 21.45 -48.07
CA GLU A 193 -14.02 20.71 -48.88
C GLU A 193 -12.74 21.32 -49.51
N HIS A 194 -11.75 20.39 -49.54
CA HIS A 194 -10.54 20.24 -50.36
C HIS A 194 -9.27 20.99 -49.90
N ASP A 195 -8.17 20.35 -49.68
CA ASP A 195 -7.31 19.33 -50.32
C ASP A 195 -6.39 18.69 -49.31
#